data_c7804fbc560d2ca4fb88e717c3009b9b
#
_entry.id   c7804fbc560d2ca4fb88e717c3009b9b
#
_cell.length_a   1.000
_cell.length_b   1.000
_cell.length_c   1.000
_cell.angle_alpha   90.00
_cell.angle_beta   90.00
_cell.angle_gamma   90.00
#
_symmetry.space_group_name_H-M   'P 1'
#
loop_
_entity.id
_entity.type
_entity.pdbx_description
1 polymer ?
#
loop_
_entity_poly.entity_id
_entity_poly.type
_entity_poly.pdbx_seq_one_letter_code
_entity_poly.pdbx_strand_id
1 'polypeptide(L)'
;VDAEKGGILNNTRPNTRADYTAAIAKSPRPVISHETGQFQVYPDYKELEKYTGVLHPYNLEIFRDRLNENGLQNQIDAFHQATGRFAVECYKADIEYGLRTAGLGGFQMLDLQDFPGQGSALVGILDAFMDSKGIVTPETFRGFCAPVVLLALMDTYCYSNKEELNIGLALT
;
A
#
# COMPACT_ATOMS: atom_id res chain seq x y z
N VAL A 1 -15.87 0.31 -2.85
CA VAL A 1 -16.85 0.12 -1.79
C VAL A 1 -17.11 1.42 -1.06
N ASP A 2 -16.12 2.24 -0.90
CA ASP A 2 -16.21 3.56 -0.25
C ASP A 2 -15.84 4.68 -1.23
N ALA A 3 -16.18 4.47 -2.49
CA ALA A 3 -15.79 5.31 -3.61
C ALA A 3 -16.23 6.78 -3.47
N GLU A 4 -17.38 7.04 -2.87
CA GLU A 4 -17.91 8.39 -2.70
C GLU A 4 -17.00 9.28 -1.85
N LYS A 5 -16.15 8.68 -1.01
CA LYS A 5 -15.29 9.42 -0.07
C LYS A 5 -13.81 9.20 -0.29
N GLY A 6 -13.40 8.44 -1.30
CA GLY A 6 -11.99 8.16 -1.59
C GLY A 6 -11.32 7.20 -0.61
N GLY A 7 -12.09 6.30 0.00
CA GLY A 7 -11.60 5.24 0.85
C GLY A 7 -11.37 5.61 2.32
N ILE A 8 -11.23 4.60 3.17
CA ILE A 8 -11.12 4.75 4.63
C ILE A 8 -9.84 5.51 4.99
N LEU A 9 -8.68 5.14 4.43
CA LEU A 9 -7.38 5.74 4.74
C LEU A 9 -7.35 7.26 4.56
N ASN A 10 -8.09 7.78 3.58
CA ASN A 10 -8.09 9.21 3.29
C ASN A 10 -9.13 10.02 4.11
N ASN A 11 -10.07 9.34 4.74
CA ASN A 11 -11.23 10.00 5.34
C ASN A 11 -11.44 9.70 6.82
N THR A 12 -10.64 8.84 7.41
CA THR A 12 -10.72 8.52 8.84
C THR A 12 -9.39 8.76 9.52
N ARG A 13 -9.45 9.12 10.80
CA ARG A 13 -8.25 9.11 11.63
C ARG A 13 -7.69 7.68 11.68
N PRO A 14 -6.37 7.50 11.58
CA PRO A 14 -5.75 6.17 11.61
C PRO A 14 -6.19 5.35 12.83
N ASN A 15 -6.75 4.18 12.56
CA ASN A 15 -7.22 3.23 13.57
C ASN A 15 -7.22 1.81 12.98
N THR A 16 -7.40 0.81 13.83
CA THR A 16 -7.51 -0.59 13.39
C THR A 16 -8.87 -1.20 13.71
N ARG A 17 -9.94 -0.38 13.80
CA ARG A 17 -11.33 -0.84 13.99
C ARG A 17 -12.20 -0.62 12.76
N ALA A 18 -11.79 0.27 11.86
CA ALA A 18 -12.56 0.55 10.65
C ALA A 18 -12.66 -0.68 9.75
N ASP A 19 -13.81 -0.84 9.09
CA ASP A 19 -14.11 -1.93 8.17
C ASP A 19 -15.10 -1.47 7.08
N TYR A 20 -15.47 -2.37 6.19
CA TYR A 20 -16.43 -2.13 5.11
C TYR A 20 -17.83 -2.67 5.38
N THR A 21 -18.16 -3.09 6.60
CA THR A 21 -19.43 -3.75 6.93
C THR A 21 -20.65 -2.93 6.48
N ALA A 22 -20.66 -1.63 6.76
CA ALA A 22 -21.78 -0.75 6.36
C ALA A 22 -21.89 -0.60 4.84
N ALA A 23 -20.77 -0.66 4.12
CA ALA A 23 -20.77 -0.53 2.67
C ALA A 23 -21.23 -1.81 1.96
N ILE A 24 -20.80 -2.98 2.43
CA ILE A 24 -21.18 -4.27 1.82
C ILE A 24 -22.61 -4.65 2.15
N ALA A 25 -23.17 -4.21 3.29
CA ALA A 25 -24.55 -4.49 3.69
C ALA A 25 -25.60 -4.03 2.67
N LYS A 26 -25.22 -3.10 1.79
CA LYS A 26 -26.10 -2.58 0.72
C LYS A 26 -26.17 -3.49 -0.51
N SER A 27 -25.32 -4.50 -0.61
CA SER A 27 -25.26 -5.38 -1.77
C SER A 27 -25.88 -6.74 -1.46
N PRO A 28 -26.80 -7.24 -2.32
CA PRO A 28 -27.35 -8.60 -2.22
C PRO A 28 -26.38 -9.65 -2.82
N ARG A 29 -25.24 -9.24 -3.31
CA ARG A 29 -24.22 -10.10 -3.96
C ARG A 29 -22.91 -10.03 -3.19
N PRO A 30 -22.03 -11.04 -3.31
CA PRO A 30 -20.67 -10.97 -2.78
C PRO A 30 -19.96 -9.69 -3.28
N VAL A 31 -19.26 -9.02 -2.37
CA VAL A 31 -18.51 -7.81 -2.66
C VAL A 31 -17.02 -8.14 -2.54
N ILE A 32 -16.24 -7.69 -3.50
CA ILE A 32 -14.77 -7.77 -3.52
C ILE A 32 -14.26 -6.33 -3.61
N SER A 33 -13.26 -6.00 -2.80
CA SER A 33 -12.55 -4.73 -2.95
C SER A 33 -11.72 -4.75 -4.24
N HIS A 34 -11.87 -3.72 -5.05
CA HIS A 34 -11.20 -3.58 -6.34
C HIS A 34 -10.19 -2.45 -6.26
N GLU A 35 -9.05 -2.62 -6.94
CA GLU A 35 -7.96 -1.63 -6.96
C GLU A 35 -7.48 -1.23 -5.53
N THR A 36 -7.40 -2.21 -4.65
CA THR A 36 -6.90 -1.99 -3.29
C THR A 36 -5.44 -1.55 -3.33
N GLY A 37 -5.15 -0.37 -2.78
CA GLY A 37 -3.79 0.17 -2.72
C GLY A 37 -3.60 1.44 -3.54
N GLN A 38 -2.66 1.43 -4.50
CA GLN A 38 -2.21 2.59 -5.29
C GLN A 38 -1.39 3.60 -4.48
N PHE A 39 -0.58 3.10 -3.55
CA PHE A 39 0.31 3.94 -2.73
C PHE A 39 1.65 4.12 -3.42
N GLN A 40 1.99 5.36 -3.75
CA GLN A 40 3.18 5.71 -4.52
C GLN A 40 4.48 5.40 -3.76
N VAL A 41 5.42 4.77 -4.48
CA VAL A 41 6.79 4.56 -4.03
C VAL A 41 7.71 5.41 -4.87
N TYR A 42 8.64 6.13 -4.24
CA TYR A 42 9.64 6.91 -4.96
C TYR A 42 10.53 5.97 -5.79
N PRO A 43 10.81 6.28 -7.08
CA PRO A 43 11.52 5.36 -7.96
C PRO A 43 12.95 5.05 -7.50
N ASP A 44 13.39 3.81 -7.73
CA ASP A 44 14.82 3.45 -7.75
C ASP A 44 15.33 3.56 -9.19
N TYR A 45 16.18 4.55 -9.45
CA TYR A 45 16.69 4.80 -10.80
C TYR A 45 17.66 3.75 -11.32
N LYS A 46 18.07 2.77 -10.50
CA LYS A 46 18.79 1.57 -10.96
C LYS A 46 17.93 0.72 -11.90
N GLU A 47 16.62 0.87 -11.82
CA GLU A 47 15.67 0.21 -12.72
C GLU A 47 15.84 0.63 -14.18
N LEU A 48 16.37 1.82 -14.44
CA LEU A 48 16.64 2.32 -15.80
C LEU A 48 17.49 1.35 -16.64
N GLU A 49 18.44 0.65 -16.02
CA GLU A 49 19.33 -0.30 -16.70
C GLU A 49 18.60 -1.57 -17.17
N LYS A 50 17.41 -1.85 -16.66
CA LYS A 50 16.61 -3.00 -17.02
C LYS A 50 15.81 -2.80 -18.32
N TYR A 51 15.61 -1.55 -18.74
CA TYR A 51 14.84 -1.21 -19.94
C TYR A 51 15.72 -1.36 -21.20
N THR A 52 15.93 -2.60 -21.62
CA THR A 52 16.78 -2.94 -22.80
C THR A 52 15.98 -3.24 -24.07
N GLY A 53 14.65 -3.15 -24.00
CA GLY A 53 13.75 -3.45 -25.11
C GLY A 53 13.21 -2.22 -25.82
N VAL A 54 12.00 -2.32 -26.34
CA VAL A 54 11.33 -1.25 -27.09
C VAL A 54 10.72 -0.18 -26.21
N LEU A 55 10.48 -0.49 -24.93
CA LEU A 55 9.93 0.46 -23.97
C LEU A 55 11.05 1.34 -23.44
N HIS A 56 10.88 2.65 -23.57
CA HIS A 56 11.83 3.63 -23.06
C HIS A 56 11.27 4.34 -21.81
N PRO A 57 11.99 4.34 -20.68
CA PRO A 57 11.48 4.84 -19.40
C PRO A 57 11.65 6.36 -19.23
N TYR A 58 11.09 7.16 -20.14
CA TYR A 58 11.18 8.63 -20.16
C TYR A 58 10.74 9.27 -18.81
N ASN A 59 9.74 8.71 -18.16
CA ASN A 59 9.26 9.18 -16.87
C ASN A 59 10.35 9.09 -15.78
N LEU A 60 11.04 7.96 -15.69
CA LEU A 60 12.13 7.76 -14.71
C LEU A 60 13.32 8.67 -15.00
N GLU A 61 13.66 8.85 -16.27
CA GLU A 61 14.74 9.78 -16.68
C GLU A 61 14.39 11.22 -16.28
N ILE A 62 13.18 11.69 -16.59
CA ILE A 62 12.72 13.04 -16.23
C ILE A 62 12.72 13.23 -14.71
N PHE A 63 12.28 12.25 -13.94
CA PHE A 63 12.25 12.34 -12.47
C PHE A 63 13.67 12.40 -11.90
N ARG A 64 14.58 11.56 -12.41
CA ARG A 64 15.99 11.57 -12.03
C ARG A 64 16.64 12.92 -12.34
N ASP A 65 16.43 13.44 -13.54
CA ASP A 65 17.06 14.67 -13.99
C ASP A 65 16.56 15.86 -13.15
N ARG A 66 15.28 15.97 -12.88
CA ARG A 66 14.71 16.96 -11.96
C ARG A 66 15.23 16.86 -10.54
N LEU A 67 15.44 15.65 -10.04
CA LEU A 67 16.04 15.43 -8.74
C LEU A 67 17.49 15.96 -8.70
N ASN A 68 18.25 15.68 -9.76
CA ASN A 68 19.64 16.13 -9.89
C ASN A 68 19.72 17.66 -9.98
N GLU A 69 18.83 18.29 -10.76
CA GLU A 69 18.72 19.76 -10.87
C GLU A 69 18.46 20.41 -9.51
N ASN A 70 17.72 19.74 -8.62
CA ASN A 70 17.45 20.21 -7.26
C ASN A 70 18.54 19.83 -6.25
N GLY A 71 19.63 19.17 -6.64
CA GLY A 71 20.74 18.80 -5.77
C GLY A 71 20.40 17.72 -4.74
N LEU A 72 19.40 16.86 -5.02
CA LEU A 72 18.87 15.85 -4.08
C LEU A 72 19.33 14.41 -4.40
N GLN A 73 20.27 14.25 -5.32
CA GLN A 73 20.72 12.92 -5.79
C GLN A 73 21.23 11.99 -4.68
N ASN A 74 21.74 12.56 -3.60
CA ASN A 74 22.22 11.80 -2.44
C ASN A 74 21.09 11.33 -1.50
N GLN A 75 19.84 11.70 -1.78
CA GLN A 75 18.66 11.32 -0.98
C GLN A 75 17.77 10.26 -1.66
N ILE A 76 18.14 9.79 -2.84
CA ILE A 76 17.34 8.83 -3.64
C ILE A 76 16.96 7.60 -2.81
N ASP A 77 17.95 6.92 -2.20
CA ASP A 77 17.72 5.72 -1.42
C ASP A 77 16.83 6.02 -0.18
N ALA A 78 17.01 7.18 0.45
CA ALA A 78 16.19 7.59 1.60
C ALA A 78 14.72 7.83 1.19
N PHE A 79 14.48 8.52 0.07
CA PHE A 79 13.13 8.74 -0.45
C PHE A 79 12.46 7.42 -0.85
N HIS A 80 13.18 6.55 -1.56
CA HIS A 80 12.69 5.23 -1.95
C HIS A 80 12.28 4.41 -0.72
N GLN A 81 13.16 4.28 0.26
CA GLN A 81 12.89 3.50 1.48
C GLN A 81 11.78 4.10 2.34
N ALA A 82 11.74 5.43 2.50
CA ALA A 82 10.72 6.08 3.31
C ALA A 82 9.32 5.93 2.69
N THR A 83 9.18 6.24 1.40
CA THR A 83 7.90 6.11 0.69
C THR A 83 7.46 4.66 0.53
N GLY A 84 8.42 3.76 0.26
CA GLY A 84 8.15 2.33 0.13
C GLY A 84 7.64 1.70 1.42
N ARG A 85 8.28 1.98 2.56
CA ARG A 85 7.81 1.50 3.86
C ARG A 85 6.44 2.06 4.21
N PHE A 86 6.22 3.34 3.94
CA PHE A 86 4.92 3.96 4.16
C PHE A 86 3.83 3.35 3.26
N ALA A 87 4.14 3.09 1.99
CA ALA A 87 3.22 2.40 1.08
C ALA A 87 2.85 1.00 1.61
N VAL A 88 3.81 0.24 2.15
CA VAL A 88 3.56 -1.08 2.76
C VAL A 88 2.62 -0.98 3.97
N GLU A 89 2.80 0.02 4.84
CA GLU A 89 1.88 0.25 5.97
C GLU A 89 0.47 0.61 5.50
N CYS A 90 0.35 1.38 4.42
CA CYS A 90 -0.94 1.69 3.81
C CYS A 90 -1.60 0.44 3.19
N TYR A 91 -0.84 -0.39 2.47
CA TYR A 91 -1.33 -1.68 1.96
C TYR A 91 -1.80 -2.59 3.09
N LYS A 92 -1.01 -2.68 4.16
CA LYS A 92 -1.39 -3.44 5.36
C LYS A 92 -2.73 -2.96 5.92
N ALA A 93 -2.88 -1.65 6.10
CA ALA A 93 -4.12 -1.07 6.63
C ALA A 93 -5.33 -1.38 5.75
N ASP A 94 -5.22 -1.20 4.43
CA ASP A 94 -6.29 -1.48 3.46
C ASP A 94 -6.69 -2.97 3.44
N ILE A 95 -5.71 -3.86 3.41
CA ILE A 95 -5.94 -5.31 3.43
C ILE A 95 -6.63 -5.68 4.75
N GLU A 96 -6.16 -5.17 5.88
CA GLU A 96 -6.75 -5.46 7.18
C GLU A 96 -8.17 -4.90 7.35
N TYR A 97 -8.53 -3.78 6.69
CA TYR A 97 -9.94 -3.34 6.63
C TYR A 97 -10.82 -4.40 5.97
N GLY A 98 -10.34 -5.00 4.88
CA GLY A 98 -11.01 -6.13 4.24
C GLY A 98 -11.11 -7.35 5.13
N LEU A 99 -10.02 -7.73 5.79
CA LEU A 99 -9.98 -8.90 6.68
C LEU A 99 -10.89 -8.75 7.91
N ARG A 100 -11.08 -7.54 8.42
CA ARG A 100 -12.03 -7.25 9.51
C ARG A 100 -13.50 -7.28 9.06
N THR A 101 -13.75 -7.22 7.77
CA THR A 101 -15.10 -7.13 7.22
C THR A 101 -15.71 -8.51 7.01
N ALA A 102 -16.55 -8.96 7.94
CA ALA A 102 -17.27 -10.21 7.79
C ALA A 102 -18.17 -10.19 6.54
N GLY A 103 -18.02 -11.19 5.67
CA GLY A 103 -18.77 -11.31 4.43
C GLY A 103 -18.19 -10.58 3.22
N LEU A 104 -17.04 -9.92 3.35
CA LEU A 104 -16.30 -9.47 2.18
C LEU A 104 -15.69 -10.69 1.46
N GLY A 105 -15.85 -10.75 0.14
CA GLY A 105 -15.40 -11.88 -0.68
C GLY A 105 -13.89 -11.89 -0.97
N GLY A 106 -13.19 -10.80 -0.68
CA GLY A 106 -11.75 -10.66 -0.92
C GLY A 106 -11.37 -9.27 -1.42
N PHE A 107 -10.15 -9.17 -1.92
CA PHE A 107 -9.62 -7.93 -2.49
C PHE A 107 -8.76 -8.21 -3.73
N GLN A 108 -8.64 -7.23 -4.59
CA GLN A 108 -7.70 -7.20 -5.71
C GLN A 108 -6.73 -6.04 -5.50
N MET A 109 -5.46 -6.37 -5.35
CA MET A 109 -4.41 -5.38 -5.15
C MET A 109 -4.06 -4.67 -6.45
N LEU A 110 -3.96 -3.36 -6.45
CA LEU A 110 -3.41 -2.56 -7.54
C LEU A 110 -2.28 -1.68 -6.98
N ASP A 111 -1.02 -2.08 -7.18
CA ASP A 111 -0.63 -3.25 -7.92
C ASP A 111 0.40 -4.08 -7.16
N LEU A 112 0.61 -5.31 -7.56
CA LEU A 112 1.72 -6.12 -7.06
C LEU A 112 3.05 -5.57 -7.60
N GLN A 113 3.06 -5.10 -8.84
CA GLN A 113 4.21 -4.53 -9.55
C GLN A 113 3.88 -3.13 -10.07
N ASP A 114 4.90 -2.36 -10.39
CA ASP A 114 4.72 -1.09 -11.09
C ASP A 114 4.10 -1.29 -12.46
N PHE A 115 3.20 -0.38 -12.83
CA PHE A 115 2.55 -0.40 -14.14
C PHE A 115 3.24 0.57 -15.11
N PRO A 116 4.10 0.07 -16.02
CA PRO A 116 4.86 0.94 -16.93
C PRO A 116 4.01 1.61 -18.00
N GLY A 117 2.78 1.15 -18.22
CA GLY A 117 1.82 1.78 -19.13
C GLY A 117 1.29 3.13 -18.65
N GLN A 118 1.53 3.46 -17.39
CA GLN A 118 1.14 4.73 -16.77
C GLN A 118 2.36 5.29 -16.01
N GLY A 119 2.99 6.33 -16.56
CA GLY A 119 4.30 6.81 -16.12
C GLY A 119 4.42 7.26 -14.66
N SER A 120 3.31 7.42 -13.96
CA SER A 120 3.27 7.72 -12.52
C SER A 120 2.73 6.58 -11.66
N ALA A 121 2.42 5.42 -12.23
CA ALA A 121 1.88 4.28 -11.49
C ALA A 121 3.00 3.41 -10.87
N LEU A 122 3.86 4.04 -10.06
CA LEU A 122 4.93 3.39 -9.30
C LEU A 122 4.39 2.92 -7.95
N VAL A 123 3.32 2.14 -7.97
CA VAL A 123 2.55 1.74 -6.79
C VAL A 123 2.80 0.29 -6.37
N GLY A 124 3.60 -0.45 -7.12
CA GLY A 124 3.92 -1.85 -6.86
C GLY A 124 4.83 -2.04 -5.65
N ILE A 125 4.71 -3.22 -5.04
CA ILE A 125 5.68 -3.75 -4.08
C ILE A 125 6.92 -4.25 -4.82
N LEU A 126 6.71 -4.71 -6.05
CA LEU A 126 7.72 -5.09 -7.00
C LEU A 126 7.89 -3.99 -8.06
N ASP A 127 9.05 -3.95 -8.68
CA ASP A 127 9.26 -3.06 -9.83
C ASP A 127 8.56 -3.57 -11.10
N ALA A 128 8.65 -2.84 -12.20
CA ALA A 128 8.01 -3.22 -13.47
C ALA A 128 8.51 -4.55 -14.07
N PHE A 129 9.60 -5.10 -13.56
CA PHE A 129 10.22 -6.36 -13.98
C PHE A 129 9.95 -7.51 -12.99
N MET A 130 9.07 -7.31 -12.01
CA MET A 130 8.74 -8.27 -10.95
C MET A 130 9.90 -8.52 -9.95
N ASP A 131 10.91 -7.66 -9.94
CA ASP A 131 11.96 -7.71 -8.94
C ASP A 131 11.56 -6.97 -7.66
N SER A 132 12.07 -7.43 -6.53
CA SER A 132 11.79 -6.79 -5.23
C SER A 132 12.38 -5.39 -5.17
N LYS A 133 11.58 -4.42 -4.75
CA LYS A 133 12.05 -3.06 -4.42
C LYS A 133 12.79 -2.98 -3.08
N GLY A 134 12.91 -4.08 -2.33
CA GLY A 134 13.57 -4.10 -1.02
C GLY A 134 12.84 -3.34 0.08
N ILE A 135 11.57 -3.03 -0.09
CA ILE A 135 10.73 -2.27 0.86
C ILE A 135 9.96 -3.14 1.86
N VAL A 136 9.77 -4.41 1.54
CA VAL A 136 9.11 -5.41 2.38
C VAL A 136 9.65 -6.80 2.08
N THR A 137 9.69 -7.67 3.09
CA THR A 137 10.01 -9.08 2.90
C THR A 137 8.74 -9.92 2.74
N PRO A 138 8.82 -11.12 2.09
CA PRO A 138 7.68 -12.04 2.02
C PRO A 138 7.12 -12.41 3.39
N GLU A 139 7.96 -12.57 4.38
CA GLU A 139 7.57 -12.91 5.76
C GLU A 139 6.77 -11.79 6.40
N THR A 140 7.21 -10.55 6.24
CA THR A 140 6.51 -9.35 6.74
C THR A 140 5.15 -9.19 6.05
N PHE A 141 5.10 -9.36 4.73
CA PHE A 141 3.86 -9.28 3.97
C PHE A 141 2.85 -10.35 4.39
N ARG A 142 3.30 -11.57 4.65
CA ARG A 142 2.47 -12.66 5.19
C ARG A 142 1.88 -12.37 6.56
N GLY A 143 2.49 -11.48 7.33
CA GLY A 143 1.98 -11.07 8.64
C GLY A 143 0.59 -10.44 8.59
N PHE A 144 0.20 -9.86 7.43
CA PHE A 144 -1.11 -9.24 7.23
C PHE A 144 -1.85 -9.74 5.96
N CYS A 145 -1.25 -10.65 5.20
CA CYS A 145 -1.83 -11.22 3.99
C CYS A 145 -1.56 -12.73 3.93
N ALA A 146 -2.27 -13.48 4.74
CA ALA A 146 -2.16 -14.94 4.85
C ALA A 146 -3.55 -15.56 5.07
N PRO A 147 -3.69 -16.90 4.94
CA PRO A 147 -4.95 -17.59 5.22
C PRO A 147 -5.46 -17.44 6.66
N VAL A 148 -4.57 -17.11 7.59
CA VAL A 148 -4.91 -16.83 8.99
C VAL A 148 -4.10 -15.60 9.43
N VAL A 149 -4.78 -14.56 9.87
CA VAL A 149 -4.17 -13.30 10.32
C VAL A 149 -4.72 -12.91 11.69
N LEU A 150 -3.81 -12.59 12.62
CA LEU A 150 -4.16 -12.00 13.91
C LEU A 150 -4.24 -10.48 13.77
N LEU A 151 -5.40 -9.92 14.06
CA LEU A 151 -5.69 -8.49 13.96
C LEU A 151 -5.72 -7.85 15.35
N ALA A 152 -5.00 -6.75 15.53
CA ALA A 152 -5.12 -5.89 16.69
C ALA A 152 -6.22 -4.85 16.45
N LEU A 153 -7.11 -4.64 17.43
CA LEU A 153 -8.22 -3.69 17.34
C LEU A 153 -7.97 -2.52 18.30
N MET A 154 -7.58 -1.38 17.72
CA MET A 154 -7.23 -0.16 18.46
C MET A 154 -7.97 1.04 17.88
N ASP A 155 -8.32 1.99 18.72
CA ASP A 155 -9.03 3.21 18.32
C ASP A 155 -8.09 4.26 17.71
N THR A 156 -6.79 4.15 17.99
CA THR A 156 -5.73 5.05 17.49
C THR A 156 -4.39 4.32 17.51
N TYR A 157 -3.42 4.83 16.76
CA TYR A 157 -2.02 4.38 16.80
C TYR A 157 -1.16 5.14 17.81
N CYS A 158 -1.66 6.26 18.35
CA CYS A 158 -0.89 7.12 19.22
C CYS A 158 -1.54 7.19 20.61
N TYR A 159 -0.78 6.84 21.63
CA TYR A 159 -1.17 6.89 23.03
C TYR A 159 -0.14 7.69 23.83
N SER A 160 -0.59 8.43 24.82
CA SER A 160 0.31 9.04 25.78
C SER A 160 0.72 8.00 26.84
N ASN A 161 1.81 8.26 27.55
CA ASN A 161 2.27 7.40 28.64
C ASN A 161 1.35 7.39 29.89
N LYS A 162 0.28 8.17 29.88
CA LYS A 162 -0.73 8.27 30.95
C LYS A 162 -2.04 7.58 30.60
N GLU A 163 -2.19 7.14 29.34
CA GLU A 163 -3.39 6.45 28.85
C GLU A 163 -3.25 4.95 29.06
N GLU A 164 -4.34 4.30 29.41
CA GLU A 164 -4.44 2.86 29.44
C GLU A 164 -4.61 2.33 28.01
N LEU A 165 -3.75 1.40 27.60
CA LEU A 165 -3.81 0.77 26.29
C LEU A 165 -4.65 -0.52 26.36
N ASN A 166 -5.85 -0.46 25.78
CA ASN A 166 -6.72 -1.62 25.61
C ASN A 166 -6.70 -2.09 24.16
N ILE A 167 -6.21 -3.28 23.90
CA ILE A 167 -6.13 -3.88 22.55
C ILE A 167 -7.11 -5.05 22.49
N GLY A 168 -8.10 -4.94 21.60
CA GLY A 168 -8.89 -6.08 21.19
C GLY A 168 -8.10 -6.97 20.21
N LEU A 169 -8.38 -8.26 20.18
CA LEU A 169 -7.80 -9.19 19.23
C LEU A 169 -8.90 -9.88 18.43
N ALA A 170 -8.69 -10.00 17.14
CA ALA A 170 -9.52 -10.79 16.24
C ALA A 170 -8.65 -11.71 15.39
N LEU A 171 -9.19 -12.85 15.03
CA LEU A 171 -8.56 -13.81 14.14
C LEU A 171 -9.44 -13.95 12.88
N THR A 172 -8.83 -13.87 11.74
CA THR A 172 -9.50 -14.03 10.45
C THR A 172 -8.81 -15.11 9.63
#